data_9d3bab53a66dc2941a47b9e1816540b7
#
_entry.id   9d3bab53a66dc2941a47b9e1816540b7
#
_cell.length_a   1.000
_cell.length_b   1.000
_cell.length_c   1.000
_cell.angle_alpha   90.00
_cell.angle_beta   90.00
_cell.angle_gamma   90.00
#
_symmetry.space_group_name_H-M   'P 1'
#
loop_
_entity.id
_entity.type
_entity.pdbx_description
1 polymer ?
#
loop_
_entity_poly.entity_id
_entity_poly.type
_entity_poly.pdbx_seq_one_letter_code
_entity_poly.pdbx_strand_id
1 'polypeptide(L)'
;MKKFRGIFLKNDAEIALMREANRIVARILDTMAAEVRPGAPTRRFEEIAQDMCREIGVRPAFLGYNGFPHALCCSVNEQVVHGFPSERRLVEGDIVSFDMGVVYDGFYGDAARTFPVGEVSAQARRLLEVTERSLMEGIAQARPGNHLHDVSRAVQECVEAAGFSVVRRFVGHGIGRRLHEKPEVPNFVPKGSTALPLKAGMVLAIEPMVCVGGPEVEILEDQWTAVTKDRSLSAHFEHSVAVTANGPEILSFSPASAGVDNAGSIGANVSRNRAGETRPLDME
;
A
#
# COMPACT_ATOMS: atom_id res chain seq x y z
N MET A 1 1.98 25.50 -8.64
CA MET A 1 1.45 24.13 -8.85
C MET A 1 0.43 24.12 -9.98
N LYS A 2 0.62 23.28 -10.99
CA LYS A 2 -0.37 23.10 -12.08
C LYS A 2 -1.56 22.32 -11.55
N LYS A 3 -2.77 22.57 -12.08
CA LYS A 3 -3.99 21.83 -11.74
C LYS A 3 -4.63 21.24 -12.99
N PHE A 4 -5.18 20.06 -12.87
CA PHE A 4 -6.00 19.40 -13.87
C PHE A 4 -7.29 18.90 -13.21
N ARG A 5 -8.45 19.46 -13.62
CA ARG A 5 -9.77 19.14 -13.03
C ARG A 5 -9.80 19.21 -11.48
N GLY A 6 -9.11 20.22 -10.91
CA GLY A 6 -9.01 20.40 -9.46
C GLY A 6 -7.95 19.54 -8.75
N ILE A 7 -7.25 18.66 -9.48
CA ILE A 7 -6.17 17.81 -8.98
C ILE A 7 -4.85 18.56 -9.11
N PHE A 8 -4.03 18.54 -8.07
CA PHE A 8 -2.70 19.11 -8.10
C PHE A 8 -1.72 18.16 -8.81
N LEU A 9 -1.07 18.68 -9.86
CA LEU A 9 0.01 17.98 -10.54
C LEU A 9 1.34 18.39 -9.93
N LYS A 10 2.05 17.40 -9.35
CA LYS A 10 3.35 17.57 -8.73
C LYS A 10 4.43 17.63 -9.82
N ASN A 11 5.42 18.48 -9.63
CA ASN A 11 6.63 18.51 -10.45
C ASN A 11 7.68 17.52 -9.88
N ASP A 12 8.80 17.35 -10.59
CA ASP A 12 9.83 16.37 -10.23
C ASP A 12 10.43 16.65 -8.84
N ALA A 13 10.62 17.92 -8.46
CA ALA A 13 11.13 18.28 -7.14
C ALA A 13 10.12 17.93 -6.02
N GLU A 14 8.82 18.15 -6.25
CA GLU A 14 7.77 17.78 -5.31
C GLU A 14 7.64 16.24 -5.21
N ILE A 15 7.75 15.51 -6.33
CA ILE A 15 7.78 14.04 -6.33
C ILE A 15 9.01 13.52 -5.57
N ALA A 16 10.17 14.17 -5.69
CA ALA A 16 11.37 13.79 -4.95
C ALA A 16 11.17 13.90 -3.43
N LEU A 17 10.50 14.96 -2.93
CA LEU A 17 10.15 15.09 -1.51
C LEU A 17 9.13 14.02 -1.07
N MET A 18 8.14 13.73 -1.90
CA MET A 18 7.18 12.64 -1.63
C MET A 18 7.85 11.27 -1.63
N ARG A 19 8.84 11.04 -2.49
CA ARG A 19 9.63 9.81 -2.50
C ARG A 19 10.38 9.63 -1.18
N GLU A 20 10.97 10.70 -0.64
CA GLU A 20 11.64 10.65 0.66
C GLU A 20 10.63 10.39 1.80
N ALA A 21 9.49 11.06 1.82
CA ALA A 21 8.42 10.79 2.80
C ALA A 21 8.01 9.31 2.76
N ASN A 22 7.79 8.77 1.58
CA ASN A 22 7.36 7.39 1.39
C ASN A 22 8.46 6.36 1.71
N ARG A 23 9.73 6.69 1.46
CA ARG A 23 10.88 5.86 1.88
C ARG A 23 10.96 5.74 3.40
N ILE A 24 10.63 6.82 4.12
CA ILE A 24 10.55 6.81 5.59
C ILE A 24 9.41 5.89 6.04
N VAL A 25 8.22 6.01 5.45
CA VAL A 25 7.08 5.11 5.74
C VAL A 25 7.46 3.65 5.51
N ALA A 26 8.02 3.33 4.35
CA ALA A 26 8.44 1.96 4.02
C ALA A 26 9.42 1.39 5.06
N ARG A 27 10.42 2.20 5.49
CA ARG A 27 11.37 1.81 6.54
C ARG A 27 10.70 1.55 7.90
N ILE A 28 9.69 2.35 8.27
CA ILE A 28 8.92 2.14 9.51
C ILE A 28 8.16 0.81 9.42
N LEU A 29 7.46 0.56 8.30
CA LEU A 29 6.73 -0.69 8.07
C LEU A 29 7.66 -1.91 8.06
N ASP A 30 8.87 -1.82 7.49
CA ASP A 30 9.88 -2.88 7.53
C ASP A 30 10.34 -3.19 8.96
N THR A 31 10.53 -2.15 9.77
CA THR A 31 10.89 -2.31 11.20
C THR A 31 9.76 -3.00 11.97
N MET A 32 8.51 -2.62 11.71
CA MET A 32 7.35 -3.29 12.30
C MET A 32 7.26 -4.76 11.88
N ALA A 33 7.45 -5.05 10.58
CA ALA A 33 7.41 -6.40 10.05
C ALA A 33 8.35 -7.35 10.79
N ALA A 34 9.54 -6.90 11.17
CA ALA A 34 10.53 -7.69 11.91
C ALA A 34 10.08 -8.03 13.34
N GLU A 35 9.12 -7.31 13.90
CA GLU A 35 8.58 -7.55 15.26
C GLU A 35 7.22 -8.26 15.26
N VAL A 36 6.63 -8.54 14.09
CA VAL A 36 5.37 -9.29 13.99
C VAL A 36 5.60 -10.75 14.39
N ARG A 37 5.03 -11.13 15.55
CA ARG A 37 5.08 -12.51 16.08
C ARG A 37 3.96 -12.72 17.09
N PRO A 38 3.60 -13.97 17.37
CA PRO A 38 2.68 -14.29 18.47
C PRO A 38 3.19 -13.70 19.81
N GLY A 39 2.26 -13.14 20.57
CA GLY A 39 2.53 -12.50 21.87
C GLY A 39 2.91 -11.03 21.81
N ALA A 40 3.24 -10.47 20.64
CA ALA A 40 3.52 -9.03 20.50
C ALA A 40 2.24 -8.21 20.77
N PRO A 41 2.25 -7.24 21.71
CA PRO A 41 1.10 -6.36 21.90
C PRO A 41 1.03 -5.34 20.76
N THR A 42 -0.17 -5.06 20.24
CA THR A 42 -0.31 -4.16 19.08
C THR A 42 0.13 -2.73 19.38
N ARG A 43 0.08 -2.27 20.63
CA ARG A 43 0.65 -0.96 21.04
C ARG A 43 2.15 -0.83 20.75
N ARG A 44 2.90 -1.96 20.71
CA ARG A 44 4.33 -1.94 20.40
C ARG A 44 4.61 -1.32 19.03
N PHE A 45 3.72 -1.53 18.08
CA PHE A 45 3.86 -0.97 16.72
C PHE A 45 3.59 0.52 16.69
N GLU A 46 2.68 1.03 17.54
CA GLU A 46 2.50 2.48 17.76
C GLU A 46 3.76 3.12 18.35
N GLU A 47 4.40 2.45 19.32
CA GLU A 47 5.67 2.92 19.92
C GLU A 47 6.76 3.01 18.83
N ILE A 48 6.90 1.97 17.99
CA ILE A 48 7.86 1.97 16.87
C ILE A 48 7.59 3.15 15.92
N ALA A 49 6.32 3.37 15.54
CA ALA A 49 5.95 4.46 14.65
C ALA A 49 6.36 5.83 15.22
N GLN A 50 6.02 6.09 16.48
CA GLN A 50 6.30 7.36 17.14
C GLN A 50 7.80 7.57 17.38
N ASP A 51 8.51 6.52 17.83
CA ASP A 51 9.95 6.59 18.12
C ASP A 51 10.74 6.86 16.84
N MET A 52 10.49 6.11 15.77
CA MET A 52 11.17 6.30 14.50
C MET A 52 10.86 7.68 13.89
N CYS A 53 9.61 8.16 13.97
CA CYS A 53 9.29 9.51 13.53
C CYS A 53 10.07 10.56 14.30
N ARG A 54 10.22 10.41 15.62
CA ARG A 54 10.99 11.30 16.48
C ARG A 54 12.47 11.27 16.15
N GLU A 55 13.05 10.09 15.98
CA GLU A 55 14.47 9.91 15.65
C GLU A 55 14.83 10.50 14.28
N ILE A 56 13.95 10.34 13.29
CA ILE A 56 14.16 10.88 11.93
C ILE A 56 13.85 12.38 11.86
N GLY A 57 13.07 12.91 12.83
CA GLY A 57 12.65 14.30 12.84
C GLY A 57 11.46 14.60 11.91
N VAL A 58 10.56 13.62 11.71
CA VAL A 58 9.33 13.77 10.93
C VAL A 58 8.09 13.70 11.82
N ARG A 59 6.96 14.15 11.30
CA ARG A 59 5.69 14.09 12.01
C ARG A 59 4.83 12.92 11.48
N PRO A 60 4.25 12.07 12.37
CA PRO A 60 3.22 11.14 11.96
C PRO A 60 2.05 11.86 11.28
N ALA A 61 1.54 11.31 10.19
CA ALA A 61 0.49 11.96 9.40
C ALA A 61 -0.90 11.80 10.03
N PHE A 62 -1.15 10.68 10.71
CA PHE A 62 -2.48 10.32 11.20
C PHE A 62 -2.78 10.87 12.59
N LEU A 63 -1.77 11.02 13.45
CA LEU A 63 -1.96 11.53 14.82
C LEU A 63 -2.62 12.91 14.82
N GLY A 64 -3.85 12.99 15.33
CA GLY A 64 -4.67 14.20 15.36
C GLY A 64 -5.40 14.52 14.04
N TYR A 65 -5.19 13.76 12.97
CA TYR A 65 -5.90 13.96 11.71
C TYR A 65 -7.39 13.64 11.89
N ASN A 66 -8.25 14.64 11.70
CA ASN A 66 -9.71 14.56 11.98
C ASN A 66 -10.05 14.00 13.37
N GLY A 67 -9.12 14.11 14.33
CA GLY A 67 -9.28 13.58 15.68
C GLY A 67 -8.82 12.15 15.89
N PHE A 68 -8.19 11.50 14.89
CA PHE A 68 -7.62 10.15 15.04
C PHE A 68 -6.53 10.14 16.14
N PRO A 69 -6.61 9.25 17.15
CA PRO A 69 -5.78 9.39 18.36
C PRO A 69 -4.38 8.75 18.24
N HIS A 70 -4.06 8.05 17.15
CA HIS A 70 -2.83 7.27 17.00
C HIS A 70 -1.97 7.73 15.81
N ALA A 71 -0.69 7.40 15.83
CA ALA A 71 0.23 7.61 14.71
C ALA A 71 0.10 6.51 13.64
N LEU A 72 -0.46 5.35 14.03
CA LEU A 72 -0.56 4.13 13.26
C LEU A 72 -2.00 3.61 13.28
N CYS A 73 -2.54 3.17 12.13
CA CYS A 73 -3.68 2.27 12.10
C CYS A 73 -3.16 0.82 12.20
N CYS A 74 -3.70 0.06 13.16
CA CYS A 74 -3.35 -1.33 13.41
C CYS A 74 -4.62 -2.18 13.39
N SER A 75 -4.89 -2.84 12.27
CA SER A 75 -6.12 -3.57 12.02
C SER A 75 -5.87 -5.07 11.99
N VAL A 76 -6.56 -5.85 12.83
CA VAL A 76 -6.32 -7.29 13.00
C VAL A 76 -7.54 -8.09 12.53
N ASN A 77 -7.32 -9.10 11.69
CA ASN A 77 -8.29 -10.07 11.18
C ASN A 77 -9.47 -9.42 10.42
N GLU A 78 -10.66 -9.34 11.06
CA GLU A 78 -11.88 -8.75 10.51
C GLU A 78 -11.86 -7.22 10.47
N GLN A 79 -10.85 -6.58 11.09
CA GLN A 79 -10.66 -5.14 11.01
C GLN A 79 -10.11 -4.77 9.64
N VAL A 80 -10.85 -3.95 8.93
CA VAL A 80 -10.53 -3.55 7.55
C VAL A 80 -9.49 -2.43 7.55
N VAL A 81 -9.82 -1.30 8.20
CA VAL A 81 -8.97 -0.11 8.34
C VAL A 81 -9.27 0.61 9.66
N HIS A 82 -8.39 1.54 10.03
CA HIS A 82 -8.50 2.44 11.16
C HIS A 82 -8.59 1.75 12.53
N GLY A 83 -8.11 0.50 12.63
CA GLY A 83 -8.01 -0.21 13.90
C GLY A 83 -7.02 0.49 14.85
N PHE A 84 -7.30 0.44 16.17
CA PHE A 84 -6.46 1.06 17.19
C PHE A 84 -5.40 0.08 17.72
N PRO A 85 -4.13 0.49 17.79
CA PRO A 85 -3.14 -0.22 18.57
C PRO A 85 -3.55 -0.24 20.05
N SER A 86 -3.35 -1.38 20.74
CA SER A 86 -3.83 -1.61 22.10
C SER A 86 -2.99 -2.66 22.84
N GLU A 87 -3.42 -3.07 24.03
CA GLU A 87 -2.82 -4.20 24.77
C GLU A 87 -3.14 -5.58 24.15
N ARG A 88 -3.98 -5.63 23.09
CA ARG A 88 -4.24 -6.87 22.37
C ARG A 88 -2.92 -7.49 21.92
N ARG A 89 -2.68 -8.73 22.29
CA ARG A 89 -1.54 -9.50 21.82
C ARG A 89 -1.93 -10.25 20.56
N LEU A 90 -1.07 -10.18 19.56
CA LEU A 90 -1.18 -11.00 18.37
C LEU A 90 -1.06 -12.48 18.74
N VAL A 91 -1.85 -13.32 18.09
CA VAL A 91 -1.81 -14.79 18.30
C VAL A 91 -1.46 -15.49 17.00
N GLU A 92 -1.00 -16.74 17.11
CA GLU A 92 -0.73 -17.59 15.95
C GLU A 92 -1.95 -17.68 15.05
N GLY A 93 -1.78 -17.44 13.76
CA GLY A 93 -2.86 -17.48 12.78
C GLY A 93 -3.55 -16.13 12.51
N ASP A 94 -3.29 -15.08 13.31
CA ASP A 94 -3.76 -13.72 13.00
C ASP A 94 -3.12 -13.21 11.70
N ILE A 95 -3.82 -12.26 11.07
CA ILE A 95 -3.23 -11.33 10.10
C ILE A 95 -3.37 -9.92 10.65
N VAL A 96 -2.36 -9.06 10.46
CA VAL A 96 -2.36 -7.69 10.96
C VAL A 96 -1.97 -6.72 9.86
N SER A 97 -2.80 -5.71 9.63
CA SER A 97 -2.53 -4.62 8.70
C SER A 97 -1.99 -3.42 9.47
N PHE A 98 -0.84 -2.91 9.03
CA PHE A 98 -0.31 -1.62 9.46
C PHE A 98 -0.46 -0.63 8.33
N ASP A 99 -1.07 0.50 8.63
CA ASP A 99 -1.23 1.64 7.74
C ASP A 99 -0.61 2.86 8.42
N MET A 100 0.35 3.49 7.75
CA MET A 100 1.23 4.49 8.32
C MET A 100 1.54 5.60 7.33
N GLY A 101 1.36 6.84 7.78
CA GLY A 101 1.77 8.01 7.03
C GLY A 101 2.73 8.92 7.80
N VAL A 102 3.56 9.65 7.07
CA VAL A 102 4.43 10.71 7.63
C VAL A 102 4.32 12.01 6.83
N VAL A 103 4.73 13.10 7.47
CA VAL A 103 4.91 14.41 6.82
C VAL A 103 6.39 14.76 6.83
N TYR A 104 6.95 14.88 5.64
CA TYR A 104 8.34 15.27 5.39
C TYR A 104 8.37 16.52 4.50
N ASP A 105 8.97 17.60 4.97
CA ASP A 105 9.08 18.90 4.25
C ASP A 105 7.76 19.38 3.61
N GLY A 106 6.66 19.22 4.37
CA GLY A 106 5.32 19.64 3.95
C GLY A 106 4.63 18.75 2.91
N PHE A 107 5.19 17.56 2.62
CA PHE A 107 4.57 16.53 1.79
C PHE A 107 4.29 15.28 2.60
N TYR A 108 3.21 14.60 2.24
CA TYR A 108 2.76 13.36 2.87
C TYR A 108 3.32 12.15 2.10
N GLY A 109 3.72 11.14 2.85
CA GLY A 109 3.91 9.76 2.40
C GLY A 109 2.91 8.88 3.11
N ASP A 110 2.44 7.81 2.43
CA ASP A 110 1.40 6.92 2.90
C ASP A 110 1.56 5.53 2.31
N ALA A 111 1.43 4.49 3.14
CA ALA A 111 1.45 3.10 2.70
C ALA A 111 0.90 2.16 3.77
N ALA A 112 0.30 1.06 3.32
CA ALA A 112 -0.18 -0.01 4.18
C ALA A 112 0.31 -1.38 3.72
N ARG A 113 0.54 -2.28 4.69
CA ARG A 113 0.85 -3.70 4.45
C ARG A 113 0.21 -4.59 5.49
N THR A 114 -0.24 -5.78 5.05
CA THR A 114 -0.78 -6.83 5.92
C THR A 114 0.25 -7.94 6.09
N PHE A 115 0.47 -8.37 7.33
CA PHE A 115 1.45 -9.38 7.70
C PHE A 115 0.78 -10.59 8.35
N PRO A 116 1.24 -11.82 8.04
CA PRO A 116 0.84 -13.01 8.76
C PRO A 116 1.53 -13.06 10.14
N VAL A 117 0.85 -13.57 11.15
CA VAL A 117 1.39 -13.79 12.49
C VAL A 117 1.65 -15.29 12.70
N GLY A 118 2.91 -15.71 12.59
CA GLY A 118 3.29 -17.11 12.58
C GLY A 118 2.68 -17.86 11.39
N GLU A 119 2.22 -19.10 11.61
CA GLU A 119 1.56 -19.89 10.59
C GLU A 119 0.08 -19.51 10.45
N VAL A 120 -0.32 -19.05 9.27
CA VAL A 120 -1.70 -18.67 8.96
C VAL A 120 -2.39 -19.72 8.09
N SER A 121 -3.71 -19.72 8.08
CA SER A 121 -4.51 -20.62 7.24
C SER A 121 -4.21 -20.41 5.75
N ALA A 122 -4.44 -21.44 4.93
CA ALA A 122 -4.33 -21.32 3.46
C ALA A 122 -5.22 -20.22 2.88
N GLN A 123 -6.40 -20.00 3.48
CA GLN A 123 -7.32 -18.93 3.09
C GLN A 123 -6.73 -17.54 3.40
N ALA A 124 -6.16 -17.35 4.59
CA ALA A 124 -5.52 -16.10 4.97
C ALA A 124 -4.32 -15.80 4.07
N ARG A 125 -3.44 -16.79 3.83
CA ARG A 125 -2.30 -16.66 2.91
C ARG A 125 -2.76 -16.22 1.52
N ARG A 126 -3.78 -16.90 0.98
CA ARG A 126 -4.34 -16.55 -0.34
C ARG A 126 -4.95 -15.15 -0.36
N LEU A 127 -5.60 -14.72 0.74
CA LEU A 127 -6.14 -13.36 0.86
C LEU A 127 -5.01 -12.31 0.74
N LEU A 128 -3.90 -12.49 1.47
CA LEU A 128 -2.75 -11.59 1.42
C LEU A 128 -2.18 -11.53 -0.01
N GLU A 129 -1.89 -12.67 -0.61
CA GLU A 129 -1.33 -12.78 -1.97
C GLU A 129 -2.21 -12.12 -3.02
N VAL A 130 -3.54 -12.33 -2.94
CA VAL A 130 -4.49 -11.74 -3.90
C VAL A 130 -4.60 -10.25 -3.71
N THR A 131 -4.64 -9.76 -2.45
CA THR A 131 -4.75 -8.33 -2.17
C THR A 131 -3.52 -7.58 -2.67
N GLU A 132 -2.32 -8.07 -2.35
CA GLU A 132 -1.07 -7.47 -2.84
C GLU A 132 -0.97 -7.52 -4.37
N ARG A 133 -1.28 -8.66 -5.00
CA ARG A 133 -1.32 -8.77 -6.46
C ARG A 133 -2.31 -7.79 -7.07
N SER A 134 -3.51 -7.63 -6.50
CA SER A 134 -4.51 -6.69 -7.02
C SER A 134 -4.03 -5.24 -6.97
N LEU A 135 -3.27 -4.87 -5.93
CA LEU A 135 -2.60 -3.58 -5.84
C LEU A 135 -1.61 -3.40 -7.01
N MET A 136 -0.76 -4.38 -7.27
CA MET A 136 0.23 -4.32 -8.36
C MET A 136 -0.42 -4.26 -9.75
N GLU A 137 -1.51 -5.00 -9.97
CA GLU A 137 -2.31 -4.93 -11.20
C GLU A 137 -2.93 -3.54 -11.39
N GLY A 138 -3.47 -2.94 -10.33
CA GLY A 138 -3.97 -1.56 -10.34
C GLY A 138 -2.88 -0.56 -10.64
N ILE A 139 -1.73 -0.65 -9.96
CA ILE A 139 -0.56 0.23 -10.17
C ILE A 139 -0.10 0.18 -11.62
N ALA A 140 -0.07 -0.99 -12.24
CA ALA A 140 0.33 -1.15 -13.64
C ALA A 140 -0.52 -0.31 -14.61
N GLN A 141 -1.75 0.03 -14.25
CA GLN A 141 -2.65 0.88 -15.03
C GLN A 141 -2.46 2.38 -14.75
N ALA A 142 -1.72 2.80 -13.72
CA ALA A 142 -1.54 4.20 -13.33
C ALA A 142 -0.55 4.94 -14.26
N ARG A 143 -0.91 5.08 -15.53
CA ARG A 143 -0.07 5.70 -16.58
C ARG A 143 -0.84 6.69 -17.46
N PRO A 144 -0.18 7.68 -18.07
CA PRO A 144 -0.80 8.55 -19.05
C PRO A 144 -1.40 7.76 -20.21
N GLY A 145 -2.59 8.17 -20.67
CA GLY A 145 -3.36 7.47 -21.71
C GLY A 145 -4.45 6.57 -21.14
N ASN A 146 -4.28 6.07 -19.93
CA ASN A 146 -5.31 5.34 -19.19
C ASN A 146 -6.21 6.30 -18.38
N HIS A 147 -7.26 5.74 -17.81
CA HIS A 147 -8.19 6.41 -16.91
C HIS A 147 -8.15 5.80 -15.52
N LEU A 148 -8.63 6.54 -14.53
CA LEU A 148 -8.72 6.03 -13.15
C LEU A 148 -9.54 4.74 -13.04
N HIS A 149 -10.57 4.58 -13.88
CA HIS A 149 -11.36 3.34 -13.94
C HIS A 149 -10.57 2.12 -14.43
N ASP A 150 -9.46 2.30 -15.13
CA ASP A 150 -8.60 1.18 -15.53
C ASP A 150 -7.84 0.64 -14.32
N VAL A 151 -7.40 1.53 -13.41
CA VAL A 151 -6.85 1.15 -12.09
C VAL A 151 -7.89 0.40 -11.28
N SER A 152 -9.07 1.00 -11.10
CA SER A 152 -10.17 0.41 -10.32
C SER A 152 -10.61 -0.96 -10.86
N ARG A 153 -10.69 -1.09 -12.19
CA ARG A 153 -11.08 -2.34 -12.86
C ARG A 153 -10.06 -3.44 -12.64
N ALA A 154 -8.76 -3.15 -12.80
CA ALA A 154 -7.70 -4.13 -12.60
C ALA A 154 -7.70 -4.68 -11.17
N VAL A 155 -7.86 -3.81 -10.16
CA VAL A 155 -8.02 -4.25 -8.77
C VAL A 155 -9.24 -5.14 -8.61
N GLN A 156 -10.41 -4.68 -9.05
CA GLN A 156 -11.68 -5.37 -8.89
C GLN A 156 -11.66 -6.76 -9.55
N GLU A 157 -11.26 -6.84 -10.81
CA GLU A 157 -11.21 -8.09 -11.57
C GLU A 157 -10.27 -9.10 -10.94
N CYS A 158 -9.09 -8.68 -10.47
CA CYS A 158 -8.13 -9.54 -9.79
C CYS A 158 -8.71 -10.16 -8.52
N VAL A 159 -9.38 -9.34 -7.69
CA VAL A 159 -9.98 -9.75 -6.41
C VAL A 159 -11.19 -10.67 -6.64
N GLU A 160 -12.14 -10.25 -7.49
CA GLU A 160 -13.39 -10.98 -7.73
C GLU A 160 -13.12 -12.32 -8.44
N ALA A 161 -12.15 -12.39 -9.36
CA ALA A 161 -11.72 -13.65 -10.01
C ALA A 161 -11.15 -14.67 -9.00
N ALA A 162 -10.61 -14.21 -7.87
CA ALA A 162 -10.14 -15.08 -6.79
C ALA A 162 -11.24 -15.51 -5.82
N GLY A 163 -12.49 -15.01 -5.99
CA GLY A 163 -13.65 -15.31 -5.14
C GLY A 163 -13.70 -14.48 -3.86
N PHE A 164 -12.97 -13.37 -3.79
CA PHE A 164 -12.98 -12.41 -2.69
C PHE A 164 -13.80 -11.16 -3.05
N SER A 165 -14.04 -10.29 -2.08
CA SER A 165 -14.81 -9.06 -2.25
C SER A 165 -13.96 -7.81 -2.01
N VAL A 166 -14.16 -6.79 -2.86
CA VAL A 166 -13.55 -5.46 -2.68
C VAL A 166 -14.45 -4.62 -1.79
N VAL A 167 -13.89 -4.03 -0.74
CA VAL A 167 -14.58 -3.04 0.10
C VAL A 167 -14.93 -1.81 -0.73
N ARG A 168 -16.16 -1.30 -0.57
CA ARG A 168 -16.68 -0.19 -1.38
C ARG A 168 -16.84 1.12 -0.61
N ARG A 169 -16.87 1.07 0.72
CA ARG A 169 -17.08 2.22 1.59
C ARG A 169 -15.83 3.11 1.70
N PHE A 170 -14.67 2.50 1.65
CA PHE A 170 -13.38 3.18 1.69
C PHE A 170 -12.70 3.07 0.33
N VAL A 171 -11.97 4.12 -0.03
CA VAL A 171 -11.34 4.26 -1.34
C VAL A 171 -10.01 4.97 -1.20
N GLY A 172 -9.11 4.72 -2.10
CA GLY A 172 -7.86 5.45 -2.20
C GLY A 172 -8.06 6.92 -2.58
N HIS A 173 -6.99 7.67 -2.62
CA HIS A 173 -7.06 9.12 -2.78
C HIS A 173 -5.84 9.69 -3.51
N GLY A 174 -5.96 10.91 -3.98
CA GLY A 174 -4.79 11.72 -4.31
C GLY A 174 -4.05 12.10 -3.04
N ILE A 175 -2.74 12.25 -3.13
CA ILE A 175 -1.87 12.60 -1.99
C ILE A 175 -0.84 13.65 -2.41
N GLY A 176 -0.38 14.48 -1.47
CA GLY A 176 0.60 15.52 -1.74
C GLY A 176 0.90 16.39 -0.55
N ARG A 177 0.47 17.67 -0.60
CA ARG A 177 0.58 18.60 0.54
C ARG A 177 -0.52 18.39 1.59
N ARG A 178 -1.50 17.55 1.28
CA ARG A 178 -2.51 17.06 2.20
C ARG A 178 -2.50 15.53 2.13
N LEU A 179 -2.87 14.91 3.22
CA LEU A 179 -3.04 13.45 3.27
C LEU A 179 -4.05 13.03 2.22
N HIS A 180 -5.27 13.56 2.28
CA HIS A 180 -6.30 13.31 1.27
C HIS A 180 -6.43 14.50 0.33
N GLU A 181 -6.11 14.28 -0.93
CA GLU A 181 -6.35 15.19 -2.06
C GLU A 181 -7.30 14.53 -3.07
N LYS A 182 -7.80 15.30 -4.03
CA LYS A 182 -8.47 14.74 -5.22
C LYS A 182 -7.45 14.03 -6.12
N PRO A 183 -7.87 12.95 -6.83
CA PRO A 183 -9.20 12.34 -6.88
C PRO A 183 -9.42 11.33 -5.76
N GLU A 184 -10.67 10.89 -5.53
CA GLU A 184 -10.93 9.57 -4.93
C GLU A 184 -10.48 8.48 -5.91
N VAL A 185 -9.92 7.39 -5.38
CA VAL A 185 -9.38 6.25 -6.14
C VAL A 185 -10.11 4.96 -5.72
N PRO A 186 -11.32 4.71 -6.24
CA PRO A 186 -12.07 3.51 -5.87
C PRO A 186 -11.35 2.24 -6.32
N ASN A 187 -11.45 1.18 -5.50
CA ASN A 187 -10.93 -0.16 -5.81
C ASN A 187 -11.91 -0.99 -6.66
N PHE A 188 -12.97 -0.37 -7.16
CA PHE A 188 -14.02 -0.93 -8.01
C PHE A 188 -14.48 0.16 -9.01
N VAL A 189 -15.13 -0.23 -10.09
CA VAL A 189 -15.69 0.73 -11.06
C VAL A 189 -17.07 1.18 -10.61
N PRO A 190 -17.25 2.44 -10.13
CA PRO A 190 -18.56 2.92 -9.70
C PRO A 190 -19.53 3.05 -10.88
N LYS A 191 -20.76 2.59 -10.71
CA LYS A 191 -21.81 2.68 -11.74
C LYS A 191 -22.12 4.14 -12.07
N GLY A 192 -22.15 4.48 -13.36
CA GLY A 192 -22.52 5.81 -13.84
C GLY A 192 -21.45 6.91 -13.61
N SER A 193 -20.27 6.56 -13.08
CA SER A 193 -19.18 7.53 -12.91
C SER A 193 -18.48 7.86 -14.23
N THR A 194 -17.97 9.09 -14.33
CA THR A 194 -17.18 9.52 -15.48
C THR A 194 -15.71 9.17 -15.26
N ALA A 195 -15.11 8.50 -16.23
CA ALA A 195 -13.70 8.15 -16.20
C ALA A 195 -12.81 9.42 -16.18
N LEU A 196 -11.91 9.50 -15.21
CA LEU A 196 -10.90 10.54 -15.09
C LEU A 196 -9.64 10.12 -15.84
N PRO A 197 -9.20 10.86 -16.89
CA PRO A 197 -7.94 10.53 -17.54
C PRO A 197 -6.75 10.82 -16.63
N LEU A 198 -5.81 9.88 -16.58
CA LEU A 198 -4.59 9.99 -15.79
C LEU A 198 -3.58 10.93 -16.48
N LYS A 199 -2.91 11.75 -15.70
CA LYS A 199 -1.92 12.72 -16.16
C LYS A 199 -0.62 12.60 -15.36
N ALA A 200 0.50 12.76 -16.05
CA ALA A 200 1.80 12.86 -15.38
C ALA A 200 1.78 13.99 -14.34
N GLY A 201 2.35 13.72 -13.18
CA GLY A 201 2.33 14.58 -12.00
C GLY A 201 1.20 14.30 -11.02
N MET A 202 0.23 13.43 -11.33
CA MET A 202 -0.68 12.90 -10.32
C MET A 202 0.09 11.98 -9.38
N VAL A 203 -0.20 12.05 -8.08
CA VAL A 203 0.26 11.07 -7.09
C VAL A 203 -0.96 10.54 -6.36
N LEU A 204 -1.10 9.23 -6.33
CA LEU A 204 -2.28 8.50 -5.88
C LEU A 204 -1.90 7.50 -4.80
N ALA A 205 -2.65 7.45 -3.71
CA ALA A 205 -2.72 6.31 -2.81
C ALA A 205 -3.65 5.27 -3.48
N ILE A 206 -3.11 4.13 -3.84
CA ILE A 206 -3.86 2.99 -4.39
C ILE A 206 -3.84 1.92 -3.30
N GLU A 207 -5.02 1.60 -2.76
CA GLU A 207 -5.14 0.92 -1.47
C GLU A 207 -6.29 -0.10 -1.46
N PRO A 208 -6.19 -1.23 -2.15
CA PRO A 208 -7.20 -2.27 -2.07
C PRO A 208 -7.39 -2.79 -0.66
N MET A 209 -8.65 -2.76 -0.20
CA MET A 209 -9.14 -3.44 0.99
C MET A 209 -10.01 -4.60 0.52
N VAL A 210 -9.61 -5.82 0.88
CA VAL A 210 -10.19 -7.06 0.35
C VAL A 210 -10.67 -7.94 1.49
N CYS A 211 -11.91 -8.46 1.36
CA CYS A 211 -12.54 -9.33 2.35
C CYS A 211 -12.74 -10.75 1.80
N VAL A 212 -12.58 -11.73 2.67
CA VAL A 212 -12.89 -13.14 2.35
C VAL A 212 -14.38 -13.33 2.05
N GLY A 213 -15.25 -12.63 2.78
CA GLY A 213 -16.70 -12.69 2.65
C GLY A 213 -17.27 -11.54 1.84
N GLY A 214 -18.35 -10.93 2.34
CA GLY A 214 -19.06 -9.81 1.68
C GLY A 214 -18.27 -8.49 1.74
N PRO A 215 -18.62 -7.52 0.88
CA PRO A 215 -17.94 -6.21 0.81
C PRO A 215 -18.45 -5.21 1.86
N GLU A 216 -19.48 -5.57 2.63
CA GLU A 216 -20.12 -4.70 3.60
C GLU A 216 -19.27 -4.56 4.86
N VAL A 217 -19.18 -3.32 5.36
CA VAL A 217 -18.43 -2.97 6.57
C VAL A 217 -19.31 -2.17 7.53
N GLU A 218 -18.97 -2.24 8.81
CA GLU A 218 -19.55 -1.39 9.86
C GLU A 218 -18.46 -0.72 10.68
N ILE A 219 -18.80 0.40 11.31
CA ILE A 219 -17.89 1.13 12.19
C ILE A 219 -18.21 0.75 13.63
N LEU A 220 -17.17 0.45 14.43
CA LEU A 220 -17.32 0.13 15.83
C LEU A 220 -17.67 1.37 16.68
N GLU A 221 -17.93 1.14 17.97
CA GLU A 221 -18.32 2.20 18.94
C GLU A 221 -17.23 3.27 19.12
N ASP A 222 -15.98 2.95 18.84
CA ASP A 222 -14.85 3.90 18.86
C ASP A 222 -14.92 4.96 17.74
N GLN A 223 -15.91 4.86 16.85
CA GLN A 223 -16.18 5.74 15.70
C GLN A 223 -15.11 5.73 14.62
N TRP A 224 -14.15 4.81 14.67
CA TRP A 224 -13.02 4.71 13.74
C TRP A 224 -12.85 3.33 13.13
N THR A 225 -12.73 2.30 13.98
CA THR A 225 -12.43 0.94 13.52
C THR A 225 -13.52 0.42 12.60
N ALA A 226 -13.18 0.21 11.35
CA ALA A 226 -14.04 -0.45 10.39
C ALA A 226 -13.80 -1.96 10.41
N VAL A 227 -14.88 -2.74 10.49
CA VAL A 227 -14.82 -4.20 10.46
C VAL A 227 -15.71 -4.75 9.37
N THR A 228 -15.40 -5.94 8.86
CA THR A 228 -16.31 -6.66 7.96
C THR A 228 -17.60 -6.99 8.70
N LYS A 229 -18.75 -6.79 8.04
CA LYS A 229 -20.04 -7.02 8.68
C LYS A 229 -20.29 -8.50 9.03
N ASP A 230 -19.73 -9.39 8.25
CA ASP A 230 -19.79 -10.84 8.44
C ASP A 230 -18.64 -11.41 9.29
N ARG A 231 -17.74 -10.53 9.81
CA ARG A 231 -16.56 -10.91 10.61
C ARG A 231 -15.55 -11.80 9.86
N SER A 232 -15.61 -11.82 8.55
CA SER A 232 -14.60 -12.48 7.73
C SER A 232 -13.27 -11.71 7.75
N LEU A 233 -12.16 -12.40 7.45
CA LEU A 233 -10.84 -11.77 7.37
C LEU A 233 -10.80 -10.69 6.29
N SER A 234 -10.06 -9.61 6.57
CA SER A 234 -9.76 -8.53 5.64
C SER A 234 -8.26 -8.27 5.57
N ALA A 235 -7.76 -7.94 4.38
CA ALA A 235 -6.40 -7.49 4.14
C ALA A 235 -6.40 -6.12 3.48
N HIS A 236 -5.39 -5.31 3.81
CA HIS A 236 -5.17 -3.97 3.28
C HIS A 236 -3.71 -3.83 2.85
N PHE A 237 -3.50 -3.50 1.58
CA PHE A 237 -2.20 -3.14 1.02
C PHE A 237 -2.32 -1.81 0.31
N GLU A 238 -1.29 -0.99 0.39
CA GLU A 238 -1.30 0.34 -0.19
C GLU A 238 0.09 0.76 -0.65
N HIS A 239 0.10 1.48 -1.76
CA HIS A 239 1.25 2.25 -2.19
C HIS A 239 0.86 3.68 -2.62
N SER A 240 1.70 4.66 -2.25
CA SER A 240 1.74 5.97 -2.92
C SER A 240 2.44 5.83 -4.26
N VAL A 241 1.74 6.18 -5.35
CA VAL A 241 2.18 5.97 -6.74
C VAL A 241 2.18 7.28 -7.51
N ALA A 242 3.31 7.66 -8.08
CA ALA A 242 3.39 8.77 -9.01
C ALA A 242 3.09 8.32 -10.44
N VAL A 243 2.16 8.99 -11.11
CA VAL A 243 1.93 8.86 -12.56
C VAL A 243 3.01 9.68 -13.25
N THR A 244 3.98 9.03 -13.90
CA THR A 244 5.06 9.70 -14.64
C THR A 244 4.87 9.57 -16.15
N ALA A 245 5.64 10.31 -16.94
CA ALA A 245 5.61 10.18 -18.40
C ALA A 245 6.02 8.78 -18.87
N ASN A 246 6.83 8.05 -18.06
CA ASN A 246 7.34 6.72 -18.37
C ASN A 246 6.49 5.58 -17.77
N GLY A 247 5.38 5.90 -17.10
CA GLY A 247 4.50 4.95 -16.41
C GLY A 247 4.45 5.21 -14.90
N PRO A 248 3.87 4.27 -14.13
CA PRO A 248 3.78 4.41 -12.68
C PRO A 248 5.15 4.27 -12.01
N GLU A 249 5.35 5.08 -10.97
CA GLU A 249 6.48 4.97 -10.05
C GLU A 249 5.94 4.75 -8.64
N ILE A 250 6.29 3.62 -8.02
CA ILE A 250 5.94 3.33 -6.62
C ILE A 250 6.91 4.10 -5.73
N LEU A 251 6.40 5.08 -4.96
CA LEU A 251 7.21 5.91 -4.08
C LEU A 251 7.50 5.23 -2.74
N SER A 252 6.61 4.35 -2.28
CA SER A 252 6.68 3.62 -1.00
C SER A 252 7.27 2.21 -1.14
N PHE A 253 8.01 1.94 -2.22
CA PHE A 253 8.70 0.67 -2.41
C PHE A 253 9.86 0.50 -1.42
N SER A 254 9.97 -0.68 -0.81
CA SER A 254 11.14 -1.08 -0.03
C SER A 254 11.82 -2.29 -0.67
N PRO A 255 13.16 -2.26 -0.87
CA PRO A 255 13.90 -3.44 -1.32
C PRO A 255 13.80 -4.64 -0.36
N ALA A 256 13.55 -4.40 0.94
CA ALA A 256 13.37 -5.44 1.93
C ALA A 256 12.07 -6.21 1.74
N SER A 257 11.03 -5.57 1.21
CA SER A 257 9.76 -6.23 0.88
C SER A 257 9.82 -7.09 -0.39
N ALA A 258 10.84 -6.95 -1.23
CA ALA A 258 11.06 -7.81 -2.39
C ALA A 258 11.60 -9.21 -2.05
N GLY A 259 11.92 -9.48 -0.79
CA GLY A 259 12.54 -10.73 -0.31
C GLY A 259 11.60 -11.75 0.34
N VAL A 260 10.29 -11.51 0.39
CA VAL A 260 9.28 -12.48 0.85
C VAL A 260 8.73 -13.29 -0.32
N ASP A 261 9.36 -13.20 -1.50
CA ASP A 261 8.91 -13.82 -2.71
C ASP A 261 9.55 -15.18 -2.97
N ASN A 262 8.66 -16.14 -3.04
CA ASN A 262 8.61 -17.16 -4.11
C ASN A 262 9.92 -17.88 -4.48
N ALA A 263 10.19 -18.97 -3.78
CA ALA A 263 10.71 -20.15 -4.47
C ALA A 263 9.65 -20.61 -5.51
N GLY A 264 9.57 -19.97 -6.66
CA GLY A 264 8.64 -20.32 -7.73
C GLY A 264 8.60 -19.30 -8.85
N SER A 265 9.64 -19.37 -9.74
CA SER A 265 9.65 -18.98 -11.16
C SER A 265 9.10 -17.61 -11.60
N ILE A 266 10.00 -16.75 -12.10
CA ILE A 266 10.13 -16.54 -13.57
C ILE A 266 11.57 -16.09 -13.86
N GLY A 267 12.39 -17.02 -14.35
CA GLY A 267 13.68 -16.70 -14.94
C GLY A 267 13.48 -16.05 -16.30
N ALA A 268 13.68 -14.76 -16.41
CA ALA A 268 13.97 -14.09 -17.65
C ALA A 268 15.47 -14.14 -17.90
N ASN A 269 15.86 -15.11 -18.69
CA ASN A 269 17.18 -15.36 -19.22
C ASN A 269 17.59 -14.20 -20.13
N VAL A 270 18.43 -13.27 -19.66
CA VAL A 270 19.14 -12.33 -20.51
C VAL A 270 20.55 -12.88 -20.71
N SER A 271 20.68 -13.72 -21.75
CA SER A 271 21.96 -14.14 -22.29
C SER A 271 22.74 -12.91 -22.79
N ARG A 272 23.76 -12.49 -22.07
CA ARG A 272 24.81 -11.64 -22.63
C ARG A 272 25.85 -12.52 -23.29
N ASN A 273 25.74 -12.67 -24.62
CA ASN A 273 26.85 -13.10 -25.47
C ASN A 273 28.02 -12.12 -25.30
N ARG A 274 29.11 -12.59 -24.68
CA ARG A 274 30.44 -12.05 -24.92
C ARG A 274 31.18 -13.04 -25.80
N ALA A 275 31.28 -12.73 -27.08
CA ALA A 275 32.27 -13.31 -27.96
C ALA A 275 33.66 -12.84 -27.49
N GLY A 276 34.44 -13.77 -26.99
CA GLY A 276 35.87 -13.57 -26.74
C GLY A 276 36.63 -14.10 -27.95
N GLU A 277 37.28 -13.19 -28.69
CA GLU A 277 38.33 -13.54 -29.68
C GLU A 277 39.57 -13.98 -28.92
N THR A 278 40.00 -15.20 -29.11
CA THR A 278 41.35 -15.65 -28.80
C THR A 278 42.15 -15.68 -30.09
N ARG A 279 43.19 -14.84 -30.17
CA ARG A 279 44.28 -14.95 -31.15
C ARG A 279 45.29 -15.97 -30.65
N PRO A 280 45.84 -16.81 -31.53
CA PRO A 280 46.98 -17.67 -31.19
C PRO A 280 48.27 -16.89 -31.24
N LEU A 281 49.15 -17.18 -30.28
CA LEU A 281 50.56 -16.82 -30.30
C LEU A 281 51.30 -17.85 -31.15
N ASP A 282 51.91 -17.42 -32.28
CA ASP A 282 52.93 -18.16 -32.96
C ASP A 282 54.26 -18.02 -32.25
N MET A 283 54.92 -19.14 -32.02
CA MET A 283 56.27 -19.26 -31.59
C MET A 283 57.21 -19.15 -32.79
N GLU A 284 58.17 -18.24 -32.69
CA GLU A 284 59.59 -18.47 -33.01
C GLU A 284 60.43 -17.51 -32.17
#